data_03aa0d33bfe73ade00682660db250515
#
_entry.id   03aa0d33bfe73ade00682660db250515
#
_cell.length_a   1.000
_cell.length_b   1.000
_cell.length_c   1.000
_cell.angle_alpha   90.00
_cell.angle_beta   90.00
_cell.angle_gamma   90.00
#
_symmetry.space_group_name_H-M   'P 1'
#
loop_
_entity.id
_entity.type
_entity.pdbx_description
1 polymer ?
#
loop_
_entity_poly.entity_id
_entity_poly.type
_entity_poly.pdbx_seq_one_letter_code
_entity_poly.pdbx_strand_id
1 'polypeptide(L)'
;MKRFFTFLLILSASVAISAQTYPYQDPSLSPEDRANDLLGRLTVEQKVMLMDYDSPAIPELGIQKYNWWNEALHGSARNGLATVFPQSIG
;
A
#
# COMPACT_ATOMS: atom_id res chain seq x y z
N MET A 1 -23.32 -47.95 6.94
CA MET A 1 -21.96 -47.35 6.91
C MET A 1 -21.59 -46.68 5.60
N LYS A 2 -22.38 -46.80 4.54
CA LYS A 2 -22.06 -46.13 3.27
C LYS A 2 -22.58 -44.67 3.15
N ARG A 3 -23.29 -44.18 4.16
CA ARG A 3 -23.87 -42.82 4.15
C ARG A 3 -23.01 -41.75 4.86
N PHE A 4 -21.95 -42.14 5.57
CA PHE A 4 -21.04 -41.22 6.26
C PHE A 4 -19.91 -40.70 5.36
N PHE A 5 -19.59 -41.38 4.28
CA PHE A 5 -18.54 -40.98 3.35
C PHE A 5 -18.96 -39.88 2.36
N THR A 6 -20.26 -39.69 2.16
CA THR A 6 -20.78 -38.71 1.19
C THR A 6 -20.87 -37.29 1.79
N PHE A 7 -20.84 -37.16 3.11
CA PHE A 7 -20.91 -35.87 3.79
C PHE A 7 -19.56 -35.19 3.95
N LEU A 8 -18.46 -35.94 3.82
CA LEU A 8 -17.11 -35.38 4.00
C LEU A 8 -16.53 -34.75 2.71
N LEU A 9 -17.20 -34.93 1.59
CA LEU A 9 -16.72 -34.49 0.28
C LEU A 9 -17.28 -33.09 -0.12
N ILE A 10 -18.19 -32.52 0.67
CA ILE A 10 -18.84 -31.24 0.35
C ILE A 10 -18.20 -30.06 1.08
N LEU A 11 -17.25 -30.30 2.00
CA LEU A 11 -16.66 -29.23 2.82
C LEU A 11 -15.29 -28.74 2.32
N SER A 12 -14.89 -29.11 1.12
CA SER A 12 -13.66 -28.60 0.51
C SER A 12 -13.89 -27.71 -0.71
N ALA A 13 -15.02 -27.01 -0.75
CA ALA A 13 -15.11 -25.82 -1.58
C ALA A 13 -14.28 -24.73 -0.90
N SER A 14 -12.97 -24.82 -1.02
CA SER A 14 -12.08 -23.71 -0.74
C SER A 14 -12.53 -22.55 -1.60
N VAL A 15 -13.22 -21.59 -0.99
CA VAL A 15 -13.44 -20.29 -1.60
C VAL A 15 -12.05 -19.71 -1.79
N ALA A 16 -11.47 -19.91 -2.95
CA ALA A 16 -10.33 -19.16 -3.40
C ALA A 16 -10.82 -17.72 -3.49
N ILE A 17 -10.65 -16.96 -2.40
CA ILE A 17 -10.75 -15.51 -2.44
C ILE A 17 -9.60 -15.11 -3.36
N SER A 18 -9.92 -14.94 -4.63
CA SER A 18 -9.01 -14.35 -5.59
C SER A 18 -8.77 -12.93 -5.11
N ALA A 19 -7.64 -12.69 -4.47
CA ALA A 19 -7.20 -11.34 -4.17
C ALA A 19 -7.11 -10.62 -5.53
N GLN A 20 -7.97 -9.64 -5.72
CA GLN A 20 -8.01 -8.89 -6.97
C GLN A 20 -6.69 -8.13 -7.08
N THR A 21 -5.86 -8.54 -8.03
CA THR A 21 -4.58 -7.89 -8.30
C THR A 21 -4.79 -6.83 -9.37
N TYR A 22 -4.48 -5.59 -9.05
CA TYR A 22 -4.55 -4.48 -9.99
C TYR A 22 -3.23 -4.31 -10.77
N PRO A 23 -3.25 -3.79 -12.01
CA PRO A 23 -2.03 -3.55 -12.79
C PRO A 23 -0.99 -2.69 -12.06
N TYR A 24 -1.39 -1.69 -11.29
CA TYR A 24 -0.43 -0.86 -10.55
C TYR A 24 0.36 -1.64 -9.48
N GLN A 25 -0.12 -2.82 -9.07
CA GLN A 25 0.58 -3.70 -8.12
C GLN A 25 1.61 -4.61 -8.80
N ASP A 26 1.61 -4.66 -10.13
CA ASP A 26 2.54 -5.50 -10.90
C ASP A 26 3.92 -4.84 -11.01
N PRO A 27 4.96 -5.38 -10.35
CA PRO A 27 6.30 -4.80 -10.39
C PRO A 27 6.99 -4.93 -11.77
N SER A 28 6.45 -5.74 -12.68
CA SER A 28 7.00 -5.89 -14.04
C SER A 28 6.66 -4.70 -14.94
N LEU A 29 5.63 -3.94 -14.61
CA LEU A 29 5.24 -2.74 -15.35
C LEU A 29 6.14 -1.56 -14.97
N SER A 30 6.26 -0.59 -15.88
CA SER A 30 7.01 0.63 -15.59
C SER A 30 6.36 1.43 -14.46
N PRO A 31 7.13 2.21 -13.66
CA PRO A 31 6.56 3.07 -12.63
C PRO A 31 5.51 4.05 -13.17
N GLU A 32 5.71 4.55 -14.38
CA GLU A 32 4.77 5.47 -15.04
C GLU A 32 3.44 4.80 -15.38
N ASP A 33 3.48 3.61 -15.97
CA ASP A 33 2.27 2.83 -16.28
C ASP A 33 1.50 2.47 -15.02
N ARG A 34 2.21 2.08 -13.96
CA ARG A 34 1.62 1.78 -12.66
C ARG A 34 0.96 3.00 -12.03
N ALA A 35 1.61 4.16 -12.08
CA ALA A 35 1.06 5.41 -11.57
C ALA A 35 -0.19 5.84 -12.35
N ASN A 36 -0.19 5.70 -13.67
CA ASN A 36 -1.33 6.04 -14.52
C ASN A 36 -2.54 5.13 -14.24
N ASP A 37 -2.31 3.83 -14.05
CA ASP A 37 -3.38 2.89 -13.68
C ASP A 37 -3.98 3.25 -12.31
N LEU A 38 -3.14 3.55 -11.32
CA LEU A 38 -3.59 3.95 -9.98
C LEU A 38 -4.38 5.25 -10.02
N LEU A 39 -3.91 6.25 -10.76
CA LEU A 39 -4.61 7.54 -10.90
C LEU A 39 -6.03 7.38 -11.43
N GLY A 40 -6.25 6.45 -12.34
CA GLY A 40 -7.59 6.16 -12.87
C GLY A 40 -8.53 5.51 -11.85
N ARG A 41 -8.01 4.96 -10.76
CA ARG A 41 -8.79 4.28 -9.71
C ARG A 41 -9.08 5.15 -8.49
N LEU A 42 -8.33 6.22 -8.30
CA LEU A 42 -8.46 7.14 -7.19
C LEU A 42 -9.60 8.14 -7.42
N THR A 43 -10.38 8.43 -6.37
CA THR A 43 -11.29 9.57 -6.36
C THR A 43 -10.50 10.88 -6.21
N VAL A 44 -11.16 12.01 -6.48
CA VAL A 44 -10.52 13.34 -6.30
C VAL A 44 -10.11 13.55 -4.85
N GLU A 45 -10.97 13.18 -3.90
CA GLU A 45 -10.69 13.27 -2.47
C GLU A 45 -9.48 12.42 -2.07
N GLN A 46 -9.40 11.20 -2.58
CA GLN A 46 -8.26 10.31 -2.32
C GLN A 46 -6.96 10.88 -2.89
N LYS A 47 -6.99 11.46 -4.08
CA LYS A 47 -5.82 12.13 -4.69
C LYS A 47 -5.34 13.28 -3.83
N VAL A 48 -6.24 14.10 -3.32
CA VAL A 48 -5.90 15.24 -2.44
C VAL A 48 -5.28 14.73 -1.13
N MET A 49 -5.86 13.71 -0.51
CA MET A 49 -5.33 13.13 0.73
C MET A 49 -3.92 12.53 0.56
N LEU A 50 -3.63 11.94 -0.60
CA LEU A 50 -2.30 11.38 -0.88
C LEU A 50 -1.23 12.44 -1.12
N MET A 51 -1.61 13.70 -1.32
CA MET A 51 -0.68 14.82 -1.46
C MET A 51 -0.18 15.36 -0.12
N ASP A 52 -0.83 15.00 0.98
CA ASP A 52 -0.41 15.39 2.31
C ASP A 52 0.75 14.50 2.81
N TYR A 53 1.60 15.06 3.68
CA TYR A 53 2.72 14.32 4.27
C TYR A 53 2.28 13.13 5.12
N ASP A 54 1.11 13.20 5.73
CA ASP A 54 0.49 12.12 6.51
C ASP A 54 -0.62 11.47 5.68
N SER A 55 -0.21 10.78 4.62
CA SER A 55 -1.12 10.14 3.69
C SER A 55 -1.87 8.99 4.36
N PRO A 56 -3.21 9.03 4.39
CA PRO A 56 -4.01 7.95 4.98
C PRO A 56 -3.96 6.68 4.14
N ALA A 57 -4.29 5.55 4.77
CA ALA A 57 -4.47 4.30 4.05
C ALA A 57 -5.71 4.34 3.15
N ILE A 58 -5.65 3.64 2.03
CA ILE A 58 -6.79 3.36 1.15
C ILE A 58 -6.90 1.85 1.02
N PRO A 59 -7.58 1.17 1.98
CA PRO A 59 -7.57 -0.29 2.08
C PRO A 59 -8.16 -0.98 0.85
N GLU A 60 -9.18 -0.42 0.22
CA GLU A 60 -9.83 -0.96 -0.98
C GLU A 60 -8.90 -1.03 -2.19
N LEU A 61 -7.84 -0.24 -2.21
CA LEU A 61 -6.80 -0.26 -3.23
C LEU A 61 -5.48 -0.87 -2.72
N GLY A 62 -5.44 -1.37 -1.49
CA GLY A 62 -4.23 -1.94 -0.91
C GLY A 62 -3.13 -0.91 -0.64
N ILE A 63 -3.48 0.37 -0.53
CA ILE A 63 -2.53 1.44 -0.21
C ILE A 63 -2.44 1.57 1.29
N GLN A 64 -1.22 1.44 1.82
CA GLN A 64 -0.95 1.59 3.23
C GLN A 64 -0.78 3.05 3.62
N LYS A 65 -1.04 3.35 4.89
CA LYS A 65 -0.73 4.66 5.46
C LYS A 65 0.77 4.92 5.34
N TYR A 66 1.12 6.14 4.94
CA TYR A 66 2.51 6.56 4.82
C TYR A 66 2.69 8.01 5.28
N ASN A 67 3.66 8.21 6.18
CA ASN A 67 4.07 9.54 6.60
C ASN A 67 5.48 9.80 6.06
N TRP A 68 5.60 10.78 5.15
CA TRP A 68 6.88 11.12 4.54
C TRP A 68 7.52 12.38 5.12
N TRP A 69 6.97 12.90 6.23
CA TRP A 69 7.53 14.07 6.88
C TRP A 69 8.95 13.80 7.38
N ASN A 70 9.87 14.66 6.97
CA ASN A 70 11.25 14.65 7.45
C ASN A 70 11.82 16.05 7.47
N GLU A 71 12.69 16.30 8.42
CA GLU A 71 13.45 17.53 8.54
C GLU A 71 14.92 17.16 8.56
N ALA A 72 15.75 17.90 7.84
CA ALA A 72 17.15 17.57 7.65
C ALA A 72 18.11 18.75 7.88
N LEU A 73 17.72 19.73 8.70
CA LEU A 73 18.55 20.89 8.98
C LEU A 73 19.88 20.51 9.66
N HIS A 74 19.82 19.55 10.60
CA HIS A 74 20.96 19.02 11.33
C HIS A 74 21.14 17.49 11.13
N GLY A 75 20.58 16.94 10.07
CA GLY A 75 20.43 15.52 9.83
C GLY A 75 18.94 15.12 9.88
N SER A 76 18.65 13.82 9.77
CA SER A 76 17.28 13.33 9.83
C SER A 76 16.63 13.62 11.17
N ALA A 77 15.44 14.24 11.15
CA ALA A 77 14.64 14.48 12.33
C ALA A 77 13.35 13.67 12.27
N ARG A 78 12.80 13.27 13.42
CA ARG A 78 11.51 12.58 13.58
C ARG A 78 11.40 11.17 13.01
N ASN A 79 12.49 10.62 12.45
CA ASN A 79 12.52 9.27 11.88
C ASN A 79 13.33 8.28 12.73
N GLY A 80 13.57 8.56 14.01
CA GLY A 80 14.32 7.74 14.94
C GLY A 80 15.70 8.32 15.27
N LEU A 81 16.60 7.45 15.68
CA LEU A 81 17.97 7.85 16.02
C LEU A 81 18.77 8.10 14.75
N ALA A 82 19.42 9.26 14.68
CA ALA A 82 20.26 9.65 13.56
C ALA A 82 21.44 10.49 14.05
N THR A 83 22.51 10.57 13.25
CA THR A 83 23.61 11.47 13.50
C THR A 83 23.17 12.93 13.35
N VAL A 84 23.48 13.74 14.33
CA VAL A 84 23.24 15.17 14.32
C VAL A 84 24.47 15.88 13.79
N PHE A 85 24.30 16.69 12.77
CA PHE A 85 25.37 17.51 12.17
C PHE A 85 25.21 18.98 12.54
N PRO A 86 26.29 19.76 12.52
CA PRO A 86 26.15 21.22 12.53
C PRO A 86 25.27 21.68 11.36
N GLN A 87 24.57 22.81 11.55
CA GLN A 87 23.76 23.36 10.46
C GLN A 87 24.63 23.63 9.24
N SER A 88 24.20 23.13 8.09
CA SER A 88 24.89 23.43 6.84
C SER A 88 24.70 24.91 6.48
N ILE A 89 25.80 25.57 6.21
CA ILE A 89 25.81 26.96 5.78
C ILE A 89 26.10 26.99 4.28
N GLY A 90 25.19 27.49 3.55
CA GLY A 90 25.40 27.77 2.13
C GLY A 90 24.73 26.90 1.19
#